data_d29b8596d5a6a520253a7e683672bdb9
#
_entry.id   d29b8596d5a6a520253a7e683672bdb9
#
_cell.length_a   1.000
_cell.length_b   1.000
_cell.length_c   1.000
_cell.angle_alpha   90.00
_cell.angle_beta   90.00
_cell.angle_gamma   90.00
#
_symmetry.space_group_name_H-M   'P 1'
#
loop_
_entity.id
_entity.type
_entity.pdbx_description
1 polymer ?
#
loop_
_entity_poly.entity_id
_entity_poly.type
_entity_poly.pdbx_seq_one_letter_code
_entity_poly.pdbx_strand_id
1 'polypeptide(L)'
;MTTLLLIRHGENNMVGKRLAGRLPNVHLNDNGRRQAEEVARALCKAPIKAIYSSPLERAVETAQPLAQALNLEIQPAPGLIEVGFGDWTGKTLKQLSRLKLWKVVQEKPSEMRFPNGESFREAQQRAVAQVECMAGAHDEKDMLACFSHGDIIRLLSAHFLAIPLDEFQRVGADPASITVVHFGKKGRPHVSHVNQVLSFEFKEQKPDPASGKVDVEDNPKPRKSRVKQ
;
A
#
# COMPACT_ATOMS: atom_id res chain seq x y z
N MET A 1 19.45 5.08 14.22
CA MET A 1 18.37 5.39 13.26
C MET A 1 17.07 4.85 13.81
N THR A 2 16.04 5.68 13.89
CA THR A 2 14.68 5.25 14.25
C THR A 2 14.09 4.45 13.10
N THR A 3 13.47 3.32 13.36
CA THR A 3 12.91 2.43 12.32
C THR A 3 11.38 2.48 12.36
N LEU A 4 10.73 2.81 11.25
CA LEU A 4 9.29 2.79 11.09
C LEU A 4 8.87 1.60 10.25
N LEU A 5 7.99 0.77 10.79
CA LEU A 5 7.30 -0.30 10.08
C LEU A 5 5.94 0.26 9.62
N LEU A 6 5.83 0.65 8.35
CA LEU A 6 4.58 1.11 7.75
C LEU A 6 3.76 -0.12 7.34
N ILE A 7 2.66 -0.37 8.03
CA ILE A 7 1.85 -1.58 7.89
C ILE A 7 0.48 -1.20 7.31
N ARG A 8 0.13 -1.76 6.15
CA ARG A 8 -1.20 -1.57 5.61
C ARG A 8 -2.23 -2.36 6.42
N HIS A 9 -3.41 -1.78 6.62
CA HIS A 9 -4.51 -2.52 7.24
C HIS A 9 -4.81 -3.84 6.50
N GLY A 10 -5.29 -4.84 7.23
CA GLY A 10 -5.71 -6.12 6.69
C GLY A 10 -6.88 -5.99 5.69
N GLU A 11 -7.21 -7.09 5.02
CA GLU A 11 -8.27 -7.12 4.02
C GLU A 11 -9.64 -6.76 4.62
N ASN A 12 -10.46 -6.07 3.82
CA ASN A 12 -11.87 -5.79 4.07
C ASN A 12 -12.67 -5.99 2.78
N ASN A 13 -14.00 -5.99 2.89
CA ASN A 13 -14.87 -6.29 1.75
C ASN A 13 -14.86 -5.25 0.61
N MET A 14 -14.20 -4.10 0.81
CA MET A 14 -14.10 -3.04 -0.19
C MET A 14 -12.80 -3.08 -1.00
N VAL A 15 -11.73 -3.71 -0.48
CA VAL A 15 -10.42 -3.79 -1.14
C VAL A 15 -10.58 -4.35 -2.56
N GLY A 16 -10.03 -3.64 -3.56
CA GLY A 16 -10.10 -4.00 -4.98
C GLY A 16 -11.47 -3.85 -5.64
N LYS A 17 -12.51 -3.42 -4.90
CA LYS A 17 -13.88 -3.29 -5.41
C LYS A 17 -14.40 -1.85 -5.36
N ARG A 18 -14.14 -1.14 -4.27
CA ARG A 18 -14.61 0.22 -4.00
C ARG A 18 -13.54 1.07 -3.34
N LEU A 19 -13.61 2.38 -3.52
CA LEU A 19 -12.81 3.31 -2.73
C LEU A 19 -13.45 3.51 -1.35
N ALA A 20 -12.93 2.82 -0.35
CA ALA A 20 -13.40 2.99 1.02
C ALA A 20 -13.13 4.41 1.56
N GLY A 21 -11.96 4.98 1.21
CA GLY A 21 -11.57 6.31 1.68
C GLY A 21 -11.65 6.43 3.20
N ARG A 22 -12.37 7.45 3.65
CA ARG A 22 -12.59 7.74 5.07
C ARG A 22 -13.97 7.32 5.57
N LEU A 23 -14.63 6.36 4.89
CA LEU A 23 -15.90 5.84 5.37
C LEU A 23 -15.73 5.22 6.76
N PRO A 24 -16.62 5.55 7.72
CA PRO A 24 -16.72 4.85 8.99
C PRO A 24 -17.31 3.45 8.81
N ASN A 25 -17.20 2.61 9.83
CA ASN A 25 -17.75 1.25 9.87
C ASN A 25 -17.24 0.34 8.74
N VAL A 26 -16.01 0.55 8.30
CA VAL A 26 -15.30 -0.34 7.37
C VAL A 26 -14.33 -1.20 8.19
N HIS A 27 -14.80 -2.40 8.54
CA HIS A 27 -14.10 -3.37 9.39
C HIS A 27 -13.33 -4.42 8.57
N LEU A 28 -12.39 -5.10 9.22
CA LEU A 28 -11.70 -6.25 8.63
C LEU A 28 -12.69 -7.38 8.35
N ASN A 29 -12.49 -8.09 7.25
CA ASN A 29 -13.14 -9.37 7.01
C ASN A 29 -12.36 -10.51 7.71
N ASP A 30 -12.80 -11.76 7.58
CA ASP A 30 -12.15 -12.90 8.24
C ASP A 30 -10.69 -13.08 7.79
N ASN A 31 -10.40 -12.81 6.51
CA ASN A 31 -9.05 -12.84 5.99
C ASN A 31 -8.19 -11.71 6.60
N GLY A 32 -8.74 -10.50 6.67
CA GLY A 32 -8.05 -9.37 7.29
C GLY A 32 -7.75 -9.58 8.76
N ARG A 33 -8.64 -10.23 9.52
CA ARG A 33 -8.38 -10.62 10.91
C ARG A 33 -7.24 -11.63 11.02
N ARG A 34 -7.22 -12.65 10.16
CA ARG A 34 -6.09 -13.61 10.10
C ARG A 34 -4.77 -12.91 9.76
N GLN A 35 -4.79 -11.98 8.81
CA GLN A 35 -3.63 -11.17 8.45
C GLN A 35 -3.12 -10.32 9.63
N ALA A 36 -4.02 -9.71 10.41
CA ALA A 36 -3.65 -8.97 11.61
C ALA A 36 -2.95 -9.86 12.65
N GLU A 37 -3.46 -11.08 12.87
CA GLU A 37 -2.82 -12.07 13.73
C GLU A 37 -1.44 -12.53 13.20
N GLU A 38 -1.27 -12.64 11.90
CA GLU A 38 0.01 -12.97 11.27
C GLU A 38 1.03 -11.85 11.49
N VAL A 39 0.64 -10.59 11.33
CA VAL A 39 1.47 -9.43 11.65
C VAL A 39 1.89 -9.46 13.13
N ALA A 40 0.95 -9.72 14.04
CA ALA A 40 1.26 -9.81 15.46
C ALA A 40 2.26 -10.94 15.77
N ARG A 41 2.06 -12.14 15.21
CA ARG A 41 3.00 -13.26 15.37
C ARG A 41 4.40 -12.97 14.84
N ALA A 42 4.49 -12.30 13.69
CA ALA A 42 5.77 -11.96 13.07
C ALA A 42 6.55 -10.91 13.88
N LEU A 43 5.83 -9.97 14.52
CA LEU A 43 6.43 -8.81 15.18
C LEU A 43 6.42 -8.87 16.71
N CYS A 44 5.81 -9.88 17.36
CA CYS A 44 5.70 -9.96 18.83
C CYS A 44 7.06 -10.03 19.56
N LYS A 45 8.14 -10.39 18.88
CA LYS A 45 9.51 -10.40 19.43
C LYS A 45 10.36 -9.22 18.98
N ALA A 46 9.82 -8.34 18.12
CA ALA A 46 10.54 -7.15 17.66
C ALA A 46 10.59 -6.10 18.79
N PRO A 47 11.67 -5.31 18.89
CA PRO A 47 11.85 -4.32 19.96
C PRO A 47 11.03 -3.05 19.68
N ILE A 48 9.73 -3.22 19.39
CA ILE A 48 8.81 -2.12 19.10
C ILE A 48 8.56 -1.32 20.37
N LYS A 49 8.76 0.00 20.30
CA LYS A 49 8.61 0.94 21.40
C LYS A 49 7.25 1.63 21.43
N ALA A 50 6.64 1.84 20.28
CA ALA A 50 5.34 2.46 20.16
C ALA A 50 4.57 1.94 18.96
N ILE A 51 3.24 1.94 19.06
CA ILE A 51 2.30 1.58 18.00
C ILE A 51 1.45 2.81 17.68
N TYR A 52 1.49 3.22 16.43
CA TYR A 52 0.69 4.31 15.89
C TYR A 52 -0.31 3.77 14.86
N SER A 53 -1.51 4.34 14.85
CA SER A 53 -2.52 3.94 13.86
C SER A 53 -3.27 5.12 13.29
N SER A 54 -3.59 5.05 12.00
CA SER A 54 -4.71 5.78 11.43
C SER A 54 -5.95 5.58 12.31
N PRO A 55 -6.80 6.62 12.50
CA PRO A 55 -7.99 6.51 13.35
C PRO A 55 -9.11 5.63 12.74
N LEU A 56 -8.98 5.14 11.51
CA LEU A 56 -10.00 4.32 10.86
C LEU A 56 -10.00 2.89 11.41
N GLU A 57 -11.20 2.35 11.64
CA GLU A 57 -11.46 1.08 12.34
C GLU A 57 -10.58 -0.06 11.82
N ARG A 58 -10.52 -0.27 10.50
CA ARG A 58 -9.73 -1.34 9.86
C ARG A 58 -8.22 -1.25 10.16
N ALA A 59 -7.69 -0.03 10.38
CA ALA A 59 -6.28 0.14 10.73
C ALA A 59 -6.06 -0.15 12.23
N VAL A 60 -6.94 0.35 13.08
CA VAL A 60 -6.91 0.06 14.53
C VAL A 60 -7.10 -1.43 14.78
N GLU A 61 -8.06 -2.07 14.12
CA GLU A 61 -8.30 -3.53 14.22
C GLU A 61 -7.08 -4.35 13.77
N THR A 62 -6.33 -3.88 12.78
CA THR A 62 -5.09 -4.55 12.35
C THR A 62 -3.98 -4.39 13.38
N ALA A 63 -3.94 -3.26 14.09
CA ALA A 63 -2.94 -2.99 15.12
C ALA A 63 -3.22 -3.75 16.43
N GLN A 64 -4.48 -4.04 16.72
CA GLN A 64 -4.93 -4.54 18.01
C GLN A 64 -4.23 -5.83 18.49
N PRO A 65 -4.08 -6.90 17.67
CA PRO A 65 -3.39 -8.12 18.10
C PRO A 65 -1.92 -7.88 18.48
N LEU A 66 -1.21 -7.01 17.72
CA LEU A 66 0.17 -6.67 18.03
C LEU A 66 0.28 -5.84 19.31
N ALA A 67 -0.63 -4.88 19.50
CA ALA A 67 -0.70 -4.06 20.71
C ALA A 67 -0.89 -4.92 21.96
N GLN A 68 -1.79 -5.90 21.89
CA GLN A 68 -2.03 -6.86 22.97
C GLN A 68 -0.80 -7.72 23.24
N ALA A 69 -0.16 -8.26 22.19
CA ALA A 69 1.02 -9.12 22.31
C ALA A 69 2.23 -8.41 22.95
N LEU A 70 2.36 -7.09 22.71
CA LEU A 70 3.45 -6.27 23.24
C LEU A 70 3.09 -5.50 24.51
N ASN A 71 1.83 -5.55 24.95
CA ASN A 71 1.28 -4.74 26.04
C ASN A 71 1.55 -3.23 25.83
N LEU A 72 1.30 -2.74 24.60
CA LEU A 72 1.44 -1.33 24.21
C LEU A 72 0.09 -0.73 23.84
N GLU A 73 -0.09 0.57 24.11
CA GLU A 73 -1.26 1.31 23.65
C GLU A 73 -1.13 1.72 22.17
N ILE A 74 -2.26 1.76 21.47
CA ILE A 74 -2.33 2.27 20.11
C ILE A 74 -2.52 3.79 20.15
N GLN A 75 -1.49 4.51 19.72
CA GLN A 75 -1.51 5.97 19.66
C GLN A 75 -2.15 6.44 18.33
N PRO A 76 -3.08 7.42 18.37
CA PRO A 76 -3.67 7.93 17.14
C PRO A 76 -2.66 8.73 16.32
N ALA A 77 -2.62 8.47 15.01
CA ALA A 77 -1.81 9.19 14.04
C ALA A 77 -2.71 9.73 12.91
N PRO A 78 -3.38 10.88 13.10
CA PRO A 78 -4.32 11.42 12.12
C PRO A 78 -3.70 11.69 10.74
N GLY A 79 -2.42 12.02 10.68
CA GLY A 79 -1.69 12.19 9.41
C GLY A 79 -1.54 10.89 8.59
N LEU A 80 -1.77 9.71 9.20
CA LEU A 80 -1.76 8.42 8.51
C LEU A 80 -3.15 7.99 8.00
N ILE A 81 -4.19 8.83 8.11
CA ILE A 81 -5.53 8.54 7.59
C ILE A 81 -5.50 8.43 6.07
N GLU A 82 -6.40 7.62 5.49
CA GLU A 82 -6.49 7.42 4.03
C GLU A 82 -6.74 8.72 3.26
N VAL A 83 -6.44 8.72 1.97
CA VAL A 83 -6.72 9.84 1.06
C VAL A 83 -8.19 10.22 1.15
N GLY A 84 -8.45 11.51 1.27
CA GLY A 84 -9.80 12.06 1.23
C GLY A 84 -10.32 12.07 -0.21
N PHE A 85 -10.99 11.01 -0.63
CA PHE A 85 -11.50 10.87 -2.00
C PHE A 85 -12.76 11.72 -2.28
N GLY A 86 -13.25 12.50 -1.30
CA GLY A 86 -14.43 13.34 -1.48
C GLY A 86 -15.61 12.58 -2.08
N ASP A 87 -16.18 13.10 -3.16
CA ASP A 87 -17.35 12.53 -3.85
C ASP A 87 -17.11 11.14 -4.46
N TRP A 88 -15.88 10.67 -4.50
CA TRP A 88 -15.56 9.34 -5.00
C TRP A 88 -15.63 8.26 -3.92
N THR A 89 -15.70 8.67 -2.67
CA THR A 89 -15.77 7.76 -1.51
C THR A 89 -16.99 6.83 -1.64
N GLY A 90 -16.77 5.53 -1.45
CA GLY A 90 -17.78 4.48 -1.54
C GLY A 90 -18.12 4.02 -2.95
N LYS A 91 -17.71 4.73 -4.01
CA LYS A 91 -17.96 4.32 -5.41
C LYS A 91 -17.14 3.08 -5.78
N THR A 92 -17.71 2.26 -6.68
CA THR A 92 -17.00 1.11 -7.24
C THR A 92 -15.92 1.56 -8.23
N LEU A 93 -14.84 0.79 -8.35
CA LEU A 93 -13.79 1.07 -9.36
C LEU A 93 -14.38 1.08 -10.78
N LYS A 94 -15.39 0.21 -11.07
CA LYS A 94 -16.13 0.19 -12.35
C LYS A 94 -16.91 1.49 -12.64
N GLN A 95 -17.45 2.14 -11.60
CA GLN A 95 -18.11 3.44 -11.75
C GLN A 95 -17.09 4.54 -12.03
N LEU A 96 -15.98 4.52 -11.27
CA LEU A 96 -14.93 5.53 -11.35
C LEU A 96 -14.16 5.47 -12.68
N SER A 97 -13.91 4.27 -13.22
CA SER A 97 -13.20 4.09 -14.50
C SER A 97 -13.91 4.73 -15.71
N ARG A 98 -15.17 5.10 -15.57
CA ARG A 98 -15.96 5.80 -16.62
C ARG A 98 -15.84 7.33 -16.53
N LEU A 99 -15.25 7.86 -15.46
CA LEU A 99 -15.09 9.30 -15.26
C LEU A 99 -13.89 9.83 -16.02
N LYS A 100 -13.99 11.03 -16.60
CA LYS A 100 -12.85 11.69 -17.28
C LYS A 100 -11.65 11.85 -16.36
N LEU A 101 -11.88 12.21 -15.09
CA LEU A 101 -10.83 12.37 -14.10
C LEU A 101 -10.12 11.05 -13.72
N TRP A 102 -10.72 9.89 -14.04
CA TRP A 102 -10.05 8.60 -13.82
C TRP A 102 -8.74 8.49 -14.59
N LYS A 103 -8.70 9.02 -15.81
CA LYS A 103 -7.48 9.08 -16.61
C LYS A 103 -6.39 9.91 -15.92
N VAL A 104 -6.76 11.04 -15.30
CA VAL A 104 -5.82 11.88 -14.54
C VAL A 104 -5.25 11.10 -13.34
N VAL A 105 -6.09 10.36 -12.61
CA VAL A 105 -5.61 9.49 -11.50
C VAL A 105 -4.60 8.45 -11.98
N GLN A 106 -4.75 7.92 -13.19
CA GLN A 106 -3.87 6.87 -13.70
C GLN A 106 -2.59 7.40 -14.35
N GLU A 107 -2.67 8.53 -15.07
CA GLU A 107 -1.56 9.02 -15.89
C GLU A 107 -0.81 10.20 -15.26
N LYS A 108 -1.51 11.04 -14.47
CA LYS A 108 -0.98 12.26 -13.89
C LYS A 108 -1.52 12.50 -12.46
N PRO A 109 -1.28 11.59 -11.52
CA PRO A 109 -1.73 11.73 -10.14
C PRO A 109 -1.33 13.07 -9.49
N SER A 110 -0.21 13.67 -9.90
CA SER A 110 0.27 14.96 -9.38
C SER A 110 -0.67 16.13 -9.69
N GLU A 111 -1.48 16.03 -10.75
CA GLU A 111 -2.48 17.01 -11.14
C GLU A 111 -3.86 16.72 -10.54
N MET A 112 -4.04 15.53 -9.91
CA MET A 112 -5.34 15.11 -9.40
C MET A 112 -5.69 15.80 -8.08
N ARG A 113 -6.89 16.41 -8.07
CA ARG A 113 -7.63 16.79 -6.87
C ARG A 113 -8.99 16.10 -6.92
N PHE A 114 -9.32 15.37 -5.88
CA PHE A 114 -10.64 14.73 -5.79
C PHE A 114 -11.73 15.78 -5.55
N PRO A 115 -12.86 15.71 -6.24
CA PRO A 115 -13.98 16.64 -5.99
C PRO A 115 -14.41 16.58 -4.52
N ASN A 116 -14.42 17.71 -3.84
CA ASN A 116 -14.65 17.84 -2.40
C ASN A 116 -13.70 16.98 -1.52
N GLY A 117 -12.51 16.70 -2.03
CA GLY A 117 -11.50 15.87 -1.36
C GLY A 117 -10.09 16.45 -1.40
N GLU A 118 -9.11 15.62 -1.08
CA GLU A 118 -7.67 15.97 -1.12
C GLU A 118 -7.10 15.80 -2.54
N SER A 119 -5.94 16.41 -2.79
CA SER A 119 -5.02 15.96 -3.83
C SER A 119 -4.08 14.88 -3.26
N PHE A 120 -3.46 14.07 -4.15
CA PHE A 120 -2.42 13.14 -3.70
C PHE A 120 -1.22 13.86 -3.09
N ARG A 121 -0.90 15.07 -3.54
CA ARG A 121 0.18 15.90 -2.99
C ARG A 121 -0.11 16.31 -1.55
N GLU A 122 -1.31 16.76 -1.24
CA GLU A 122 -1.71 17.11 0.14
C GLU A 122 -1.68 15.88 1.05
N ALA A 123 -2.19 14.73 0.58
CA ALA A 123 -2.15 13.49 1.32
C ALA A 123 -0.70 13.03 1.59
N GLN A 124 0.20 13.16 0.60
CA GLN A 124 1.62 12.87 0.79
C GLN A 124 2.26 13.79 1.82
N GLN A 125 2.07 15.10 1.69
CA GLN A 125 2.69 16.09 2.58
C GLN A 125 2.29 15.86 4.04
N ARG A 126 0.99 15.66 4.34
CA ARG A 126 0.55 15.40 5.72
C ARG A 126 1.07 14.08 6.28
N ALA A 127 1.14 13.04 5.42
CA ALA A 127 1.66 11.74 5.85
C ALA A 127 3.17 11.80 6.12
N VAL A 128 3.93 12.49 5.27
CA VAL A 128 5.38 12.73 5.47
C VAL A 128 5.61 13.49 6.76
N ALA A 129 4.90 14.62 6.97
CA ALA A 129 5.02 15.41 8.20
C ALA A 129 4.70 14.56 9.45
N GLN A 130 3.70 13.68 9.40
CA GLN A 130 3.35 12.79 10.51
C GLN A 130 4.48 11.80 10.83
N VAL A 131 5.04 11.12 9.82
CA VAL A 131 6.09 10.11 10.07
C VAL A 131 7.41 10.75 10.48
N GLU A 132 7.75 11.93 9.95
CA GLU A 132 8.93 12.71 10.36
C GLU A 132 8.79 13.19 11.80
N CYS A 133 7.62 13.68 12.20
CA CYS A 133 7.32 14.07 13.59
C CYS A 133 7.45 12.87 14.53
N MET A 134 6.89 11.72 14.19
CA MET A 134 7.01 10.50 15.00
C MET A 134 8.47 10.05 15.10
N ALA A 135 9.20 10.02 13.98
CA ALA A 135 10.62 9.65 13.99
C ALA A 135 11.47 10.59 14.83
N GLY A 136 11.17 11.89 14.82
CA GLY A 136 11.87 12.91 15.63
C GLY A 136 11.55 12.87 17.12
N ALA A 137 10.40 12.30 17.50
CA ALA A 137 9.96 12.18 18.90
C ALA A 137 10.54 10.93 19.61
N HIS A 138 11.23 10.05 18.88
CA HIS A 138 11.80 8.81 19.40
C HIS A 138 13.34 8.77 19.29
N ASP A 139 13.94 7.92 20.11
CA ASP A 139 15.39 7.76 20.13
C ASP A 139 15.91 6.98 18.91
N GLU A 140 17.19 7.20 18.57
CA GLU A 140 17.89 6.32 17.64
C GLU A 140 17.89 4.89 18.18
N LYS A 141 17.56 3.94 17.31
CA LYS A 141 17.35 2.51 17.54
C LYS A 141 15.94 2.13 17.96
N ASP A 142 15.04 3.09 18.22
CA ASP A 142 13.65 2.75 18.45
C ASP A 142 13.00 2.23 17.17
N MET A 143 12.12 1.26 17.36
CA MET A 143 11.29 0.69 16.29
C MET A 143 9.82 1.03 16.57
N LEU A 144 9.15 1.56 15.56
CA LEU A 144 7.75 2.01 15.63
C LEU A 144 6.92 1.22 14.65
N ALA A 145 5.76 0.70 15.07
CA ALA A 145 4.78 0.10 14.18
C ALA A 145 3.68 1.14 13.83
N CYS A 146 3.50 1.42 12.54
CA CYS A 146 2.62 2.48 12.04
C CYS A 146 1.58 1.88 11.09
N PHE A 147 0.33 1.77 11.54
CA PHE A 147 -0.76 1.17 10.77
C PHE A 147 -1.50 2.21 9.94
N SER A 148 -1.61 1.97 8.63
CA SER A 148 -2.13 2.92 7.66
C SER A 148 -2.82 2.23 6.47
N HIS A 149 -2.88 2.89 5.32
CA HIS A 149 -3.67 2.54 4.15
C HIS A 149 -2.79 2.43 2.90
N GLY A 150 -3.33 1.77 1.86
CA GLY A 150 -2.57 1.47 0.66
C GLY A 150 -1.98 2.70 -0.03
N ASP A 151 -2.80 3.71 -0.31
CA ASP A 151 -2.30 4.88 -1.03
C ASP A 151 -1.38 5.74 -0.18
N ILE A 152 -1.62 5.84 1.13
CA ILE A 152 -0.72 6.57 2.05
C ILE A 152 0.66 5.92 2.10
N ILE A 153 0.74 4.59 2.22
CA ILE A 153 2.03 3.88 2.23
C ILE A 153 2.75 4.00 0.88
N ARG A 154 2.02 3.92 -0.25
CA ARG A 154 2.59 4.17 -1.58
C ARG A 154 3.14 5.58 -1.73
N LEU A 155 2.40 6.59 -1.27
CA LEU A 155 2.81 8.00 -1.31
C LEU A 155 4.04 8.26 -0.43
N LEU A 156 4.11 7.67 0.78
CA LEU A 156 5.28 7.74 1.65
C LEU A 156 6.48 7.05 1.01
N SER A 157 6.28 5.85 0.47
CA SER A 157 7.34 5.09 -0.22
C SER A 157 7.89 5.86 -1.41
N ALA A 158 7.00 6.43 -2.24
CA ALA A 158 7.40 7.23 -3.40
C ALA A 158 8.22 8.45 -2.96
N HIS A 159 7.82 9.15 -1.89
CA HIS A 159 8.55 10.29 -1.35
C HIS A 159 9.96 9.89 -0.92
N PHE A 160 10.11 8.86 -0.08
CA PHE A 160 11.41 8.46 0.48
C PHE A 160 12.33 7.78 -0.54
N LEU A 161 11.78 7.17 -1.58
CA LEU A 161 12.54 6.60 -2.71
C LEU A 161 12.80 7.61 -3.84
N ALA A 162 12.35 8.87 -3.70
CA ALA A 162 12.42 9.90 -4.73
C ALA A 162 11.75 9.50 -6.06
N ILE A 163 10.71 8.67 -5.99
CA ILE A 163 9.88 8.31 -7.13
C ILE A 163 8.94 9.49 -7.43
N PRO A 164 8.82 9.95 -8.69
CA PRO A 164 7.87 11.00 -9.05
C PRO A 164 6.44 10.66 -8.61
N LEU A 165 5.68 11.67 -8.18
CA LEU A 165 4.31 11.48 -7.69
C LEU A 165 3.41 10.82 -8.76
N ASP A 166 3.67 11.04 -10.04
CA ASP A 166 2.93 10.41 -11.13
C ASP A 166 3.17 8.90 -11.26
N GLU A 167 4.21 8.39 -10.59
CA GLU A 167 4.60 6.98 -10.62
C GLU A 167 4.32 6.25 -9.28
N PHE A 168 3.73 6.92 -8.28
CA PHE A 168 3.59 6.35 -6.93
C PHE A 168 2.76 5.06 -6.90
N GLN A 169 1.82 4.89 -7.83
CA GLN A 169 0.97 3.71 -7.93
C GLN A 169 1.73 2.44 -8.38
N ARG A 170 2.96 2.59 -8.89
CA ARG A 170 3.85 1.45 -9.21
C ARG A 170 4.45 0.80 -7.97
N VAL A 171 4.35 1.46 -6.82
CA VAL A 171 4.79 0.89 -5.54
C VAL A 171 3.73 -0.07 -5.01
N GLY A 172 4.12 -1.28 -4.66
CA GLY A 172 3.23 -2.25 -4.01
C GLY A 172 2.90 -1.84 -2.58
N ALA A 173 1.67 -2.12 -2.16
CA ALA A 173 1.24 -2.05 -0.75
C ALA A 173 0.02 -2.97 -0.59
N ASP A 174 0.25 -4.27 -0.39
CA ASP A 174 -0.79 -5.29 -0.21
C ASP A 174 -1.39 -5.24 1.21
N PRO A 175 -2.60 -5.75 1.44
CA PRO A 175 -3.16 -5.85 2.79
C PRO A 175 -2.20 -6.57 3.75
N ALA A 176 -1.99 -6.00 4.94
CA ALA A 176 -1.05 -6.46 5.98
C ALA A 176 0.43 -6.52 5.55
N SER A 177 0.80 -5.94 4.41
CA SER A 177 2.21 -5.82 4.03
C SER A 177 2.94 -4.78 4.87
N ILE A 178 4.25 -4.94 4.96
CA ILE A 178 5.15 -4.10 5.75
C ILE A 178 6.14 -3.40 4.80
N THR A 179 6.24 -2.08 4.92
CA THR A 179 7.30 -1.27 4.32
C THR A 179 8.16 -0.69 5.42
N VAL A 180 9.49 -0.79 5.31
CA VAL A 180 10.41 -0.41 6.37
C VAL A 180 11.21 0.82 5.97
N VAL A 181 11.11 1.87 6.79
CA VAL A 181 11.81 3.15 6.60
C VAL A 181 12.68 3.44 7.81
N HIS A 182 13.95 3.77 7.59
CA HIS A 182 14.91 4.12 8.63
C HIS A 182 15.23 5.61 8.58
N PHE A 183 15.08 6.29 9.70
CA PHE A 183 15.38 7.71 9.88
C PHE A 183 16.67 7.90 10.69
N GLY A 184 17.69 8.51 10.09
CA GLY A 184 18.93 8.87 10.77
C GLY A 184 18.94 10.35 11.17
N LYS A 185 19.72 10.73 12.19
CA LYS A 185 19.89 12.14 12.61
C LYS A 185 20.51 13.01 11.51
N LYS A 186 21.35 12.40 10.67
CA LYS A 186 22.02 13.09 9.56
C LYS A 186 21.87 12.24 8.31
N GLY A 187 21.18 12.76 7.32
CA GLY A 187 21.01 12.11 6.03
C GLY A 187 19.54 11.89 5.64
N ARG A 188 19.34 11.38 4.44
CA ARG A 188 18.01 11.08 3.91
C ARG A 188 17.49 9.78 4.53
N PRO A 189 16.17 9.64 4.76
CA PRO A 189 15.58 8.37 5.16
C PRO A 189 15.94 7.26 4.16
N HIS A 190 16.13 6.05 4.69
CA HIS A 190 16.46 4.86 3.91
C HIS A 190 15.30 3.87 3.93
N VAL A 191 14.85 3.44 2.76
CA VAL A 191 13.82 2.40 2.62
C VAL A 191 14.51 1.07 2.34
N SER A 192 14.39 0.11 3.28
CA SER A 192 15.05 -1.19 3.16
C SER A 192 14.15 -2.29 2.59
N HIS A 193 12.84 -2.21 2.85
CA HIS A 193 11.84 -3.17 2.37
C HIS A 193 10.59 -2.44 1.89
N VAL A 194 10.01 -2.91 0.81
CA VAL A 194 8.76 -2.40 0.27
C VAL A 194 7.81 -3.55 0.06
N ASN A 195 6.57 -3.40 0.56
CA ASN A 195 5.48 -4.38 0.35
C ASN A 195 5.85 -5.81 0.77
N GLN A 196 6.57 -5.98 1.87
CA GLN A 196 6.90 -7.30 2.38
C GLN A 196 5.63 -7.97 2.91
N VAL A 197 5.19 -9.02 2.25
CA VAL A 197 4.07 -9.87 2.70
C VAL A 197 4.59 -11.03 3.54
N LEU A 198 3.82 -11.43 4.57
CA LEU A 198 4.21 -12.49 5.48
C LEU A 198 3.82 -13.88 4.95
N SER A 199 2.81 -13.95 4.07
CA SER A 199 2.43 -15.13 3.30
C SER A 199 2.27 -14.74 1.84
N PHE A 200 2.88 -15.50 0.92
CA PHE A 200 2.79 -15.23 -0.52
C PHE A 200 2.03 -16.36 -1.21
N GLU A 201 0.82 -16.06 -1.69
CA GLU A 201 0.05 -16.97 -2.53
C GLU A 201 0.17 -16.53 -4.00
N PHE A 202 0.68 -17.39 -4.88
CA PHE A 202 0.60 -17.16 -6.32
C PHE A 202 -0.86 -17.29 -6.77
N LYS A 203 -1.50 -16.18 -7.06
CA LYS A 203 -2.75 -16.21 -7.83
C LYS A 203 -2.38 -16.45 -9.28
N GLU A 204 -2.75 -17.60 -9.84
CA GLU A 204 -2.68 -17.81 -11.29
C GLU A 204 -3.40 -16.64 -11.98
N GLN A 205 -2.66 -15.89 -12.77
CA GLN A 205 -3.28 -14.91 -13.64
C GLN A 205 -4.09 -15.67 -14.68
N LYS A 206 -5.41 -15.56 -14.63
CA LYS A 206 -6.24 -16.05 -15.72
C LYS A 206 -5.75 -15.33 -16.98
N PRO A 207 -5.49 -16.09 -18.08
CA PRO A 207 -5.07 -15.48 -19.34
C PRO A 207 -6.07 -14.39 -19.71
N ASP A 208 -5.55 -13.24 -20.09
CA ASP A 208 -6.36 -12.12 -20.57
C ASP A 208 -7.19 -12.61 -21.78
N PRO A 209 -8.53 -12.60 -21.73
CA PRO A 209 -9.36 -13.00 -22.86
C PRO A 209 -9.14 -12.13 -24.11
N ALA A 210 -8.40 -10.99 -23.99
CA ALA A 210 -8.02 -10.12 -25.10
C ALA A 210 -6.69 -10.53 -25.77
N SER A 211 -5.90 -11.47 -25.22
CA SER A 211 -4.71 -12.00 -25.90
C SER A 211 -5.11 -13.04 -26.94
N GLY A 212 -6.00 -12.63 -27.87
CA GLY A 212 -6.45 -13.44 -28.98
C GLY A 212 -5.33 -13.64 -29.99
N LYS A 213 -5.09 -14.91 -30.31
CA LYS A 213 -4.54 -15.47 -31.53
C LYS A 213 -3.42 -14.66 -32.18
N VAL A 214 -2.20 -14.97 -31.80
CA VAL A 214 -1.08 -14.84 -32.73
C VAL A 214 -1.24 -16.00 -33.71
N ASP A 215 -1.68 -15.72 -34.93
CA ASP A 215 -1.63 -16.67 -36.04
C ASP A 215 -0.17 -17.04 -36.26
N VAL A 216 0.19 -18.26 -35.91
CA VAL A 216 1.49 -18.83 -36.25
C VAL A 216 1.45 -19.10 -37.75
N GLU A 217 2.01 -18.18 -38.53
CA GLU A 217 2.24 -18.39 -39.96
C GLU A 217 3.08 -19.66 -40.18
N ASP A 218 2.54 -20.50 -41.03
CA ASP A 218 3.02 -21.80 -41.46
C ASP A 218 4.51 -21.74 -41.90
N ASN A 219 5.36 -22.43 -41.20
CA ASN A 219 6.79 -22.53 -41.50
C ASN A 219 6.96 -23.39 -42.76
N PRO A 220 7.56 -22.88 -43.87
CA PRO A 220 7.67 -23.63 -45.11
C PRO A 220 8.59 -24.85 -44.93
N LYS A 221 8.08 -26.03 -45.33
CA LYS A 221 8.76 -27.32 -45.27
C LYS A 221 10.14 -27.25 -45.98
N PRO A 222 11.19 -27.89 -45.44
CA PRO A 222 12.52 -27.91 -46.07
C PRO A 222 12.50 -28.66 -47.40
N ARG A 223 13.03 -27.99 -48.47
CA ARG A 223 13.21 -28.56 -49.80
C ARG A 223 14.19 -29.73 -49.73
N LYS A 224 13.75 -30.92 -50.16
CA LYS A 224 14.62 -32.12 -50.37
C LYS A 224 15.60 -31.78 -51.51
N SER A 225 16.90 -31.75 -51.22
CA SER A 225 17.97 -31.74 -52.21
C SER A 225 18.01 -33.07 -52.98
N ARG A 226 17.76 -33.04 -54.27
CA ARG A 226 18.05 -34.13 -55.19
C ARG A 226 19.56 -34.16 -55.46
N VAL A 227 20.23 -35.18 -54.96
CA VAL A 227 21.57 -35.58 -55.41
C VAL A 227 21.38 -36.26 -56.75
N LYS A 228 22.02 -35.76 -57.82
CA LYS A 228 22.22 -36.47 -59.09
C LYS A 228 23.54 -37.22 -59.00
N GLN A 229 23.45 -38.51 -59.37
CA GLN A 229 24.60 -39.33 -59.75
C GLN A 229 25.17 -38.86 -61.08
#